data_3c62ea3bb179ffc78723e180b53aad93
#
_entry.id   3c62ea3bb179ffc78723e180b53aad93
#
_cell.length_a   1.000
_cell.length_b   1.000
_cell.length_c   1.000
_cell.angle_alpha   90.00
_cell.angle_beta   90.00
_cell.angle_gamma   90.00
#
_symmetry.space_group_name_H-M   'P 1'
#
loop_
_entity.id
_entity.type
_entity.pdbx_description
1 polymer ?
#
loop_
_entity_poly.entity_id
_entity_poly.type
_entity_poly.pdbx_seq_one_letter_code
_entity_poly.pdbx_strand_id
1 'polypeptide(L)'
;MRSQVVQRDSKLIGDELIKKFISGDKKVLKYIDSFYSKDSVVKHSENKSKNFTIEQRQILVKSLQNQYSSIDISKKTSKNIISLLDSKTLCITTGHQLNLFTGPLMVILKIAQVIS
;
A
#
# COMPACT_ATOMS: atom_id res chain seq x y z
N MET A 1 15.84 17.86 -5.52
CA MET A 1 15.69 18.00 -4.06
C MET A 1 16.64 17.02 -3.38
N ARG A 2 17.63 17.50 -2.61
CA ARG A 2 18.52 16.59 -1.86
C ARG A 2 17.78 16.13 -0.61
N SER A 3 17.44 14.85 -0.51
CA SER A 3 16.91 14.26 0.72
C SER A 3 18.04 14.16 1.74
N GLN A 4 17.97 14.92 2.82
CA GLN A 4 18.81 14.67 4.00
C GLN A 4 18.21 13.50 4.78
N VAL A 5 18.96 12.42 4.89
CA VAL A 5 18.61 11.33 5.81
C VAL A 5 18.90 11.82 7.22
N VAL A 6 17.85 12.17 7.96
CA VAL A 6 17.97 12.45 9.38
C VAL A 6 18.18 11.11 10.10
N GLN A 7 19.37 10.89 10.68
CA GLN A 7 19.57 9.74 11.56
C GLN A 7 18.61 9.85 12.75
N ARG A 8 17.72 8.86 12.87
CA ARG A 8 16.80 8.79 14.00
C ARG A 8 17.60 8.43 15.25
N ASP A 9 17.62 9.35 16.20
CA ASP A 9 18.21 9.07 17.52
C ASP A 9 17.44 7.91 18.17
N SER A 10 18.13 6.83 18.45
CA SER A 10 17.57 5.63 19.09
C SER A 10 16.96 5.91 20.47
N LYS A 11 17.31 7.03 21.10
CA LYS A 11 16.74 7.46 22.39
C LYS A 11 15.31 7.97 22.26
N LEU A 12 14.90 8.44 21.07
CA LEU A 12 13.53 8.91 20.81
C LEU A 12 12.54 7.77 20.51
N ILE A 13 13.03 6.55 20.25
CA ILE A 13 12.20 5.39 19.94
C ILE A 13 12.21 4.49 21.16
N GLY A 14 11.11 4.55 21.95
CA GLY A 14 10.99 3.80 23.19
C GLY A 14 10.81 2.28 23.01
N ASP A 15 10.20 1.85 21.89
CA ASP A 15 9.84 0.46 21.66
C ASP A 15 11.01 -0.35 21.08
N GLU A 16 11.38 -1.43 21.77
CA GLU A 16 12.46 -2.35 21.36
C GLU A 16 12.17 -3.06 20.03
N LEU A 17 10.91 -3.38 19.75
CA LEU A 17 10.50 -3.99 18.48
C LEU A 17 10.71 -3.03 17.31
N ILE A 18 10.34 -1.76 17.50
CA ILE A 18 10.55 -0.72 16.48
C ILE A 18 12.04 -0.50 16.20
N LYS A 19 12.88 -0.48 17.25
CA LYS A 19 14.33 -0.38 17.10
C LYS A 19 14.89 -1.53 16.27
N LYS A 20 14.49 -2.76 16.56
CA LYS A 20 14.90 -3.95 15.82
C LYS A 20 14.41 -3.93 14.38
N PHE A 21 13.18 -3.47 14.14
CA PHE A 21 12.64 -3.32 12.78
C PHE A 21 13.47 -2.31 11.97
N ILE A 22 13.76 -1.15 12.53
CA ILE A 22 14.53 -0.09 11.85
C ILE A 22 15.98 -0.52 11.60
N SER A 23 16.59 -1.27 12.53
CA SER A 23 17.96 -1.78 12.38
C SER A 23 18.07 -2.99 11.44
N GLY A 24 16.96 -3.55 10.98
CA GLY A 24 16.96 -4.73 10.13
C GLY A 24 17.28 -6.04 10.85
N ASP A 25 17.03 -6.10 12.18
CA ASP A 25 17.27 -7.31 12.97
C ASP A 25 16.41 -8.48 12.45
N LYS A 26 17.06 -9.57 12.04
CA LYS A 26 16.40 -10.76 11.50
C LYS A 26 15.36 -11.39 12.44
N LYS A 27 15.45 -11.12 13.76
CA LYS A 27 14.44 -11.59 14.74
C LYS A 27 13.05 -11.03 14.47
N VAL A 28 12.95 -9.90 13.76
CA VAL A 28 11.66 -9.30 13.36
C VAL A 28 10.98 -10.10 12.25
N LEU A 29 11.75 -10.87 11.44
CA LEU A 29 11.21 -11.66 10.33
C LEU A 29 10.19 -12.73 10.75
N LYS A 30 10.11 -13.07 12.04
CA LYS A 30 9.04 -13.94 12.54
C LYS A 30 7.66 -13.27 12.58
N TYR A 31 7.61 -11.93 12.44
CA TYR A 31 6.37 -11.15 12.45
C TYR A 31 6.04 -10.51 11.10
N ILE A 32 7.01 -10.48 10.19
CA ILE A 32 6.88 -9.89 8.86
C ILE A 32 7.52 -10.83 7.82
N ASP A 33 7.00 -10.84 6.61
CA ASP A 33 7.54 -11.69 5.54
C ASP A 33 8.94 -11.22 5.07
N SER A 34 9.14 -9.91 5.02
CA SER A 34 10.42 -9.31 4.61
C SER A 34 10.52 -7.86 5.04
N PHE A 35 11.74 -7.34 5.11
CA PHE A 35 11.97 -5.90 5.18
C PHE A 35 11.67 -5.25 3.84
N TYR A 36 11.29 -3.97 3.88
CA TYR A 36 10.99 -3.20 2.68
C TYR A 36 12.22 -3.08 1.78
N SER A 37 12.06 -3.52 0.54
CA SER A 37 13.00 -3.30 -0.57
C SER A 37 12.21 -3.37 -1.87
N LYS A 38 12.75 -2.83 -2.98
CA LYS A 38 12.11 -2.96 -4.29
C LYS A 38 11.90 -4.43 -4.66
N ASP A 39 12.89 -5.27 -4.42
CA ASP A 39 12.83 -6.72 -4.73
C ASP A 39 11.77 -7.42 -3.89
N SER A 40 11.63 -7.06 -2.60
CA SER A 40 10.59 -7.62 -1.75
C SER A 40 9.19 -7.23 -2.23
N VAL A 41 9.00 -6.00 -2.68
CA VAL A 41 7.71 -5.55 -3.25
C VAL A 41 7.38 -6.34 -4.52
N VAL A 42 8.34 -6.52 -5.44
CA VAL A 42 8.16 -7.32 -6.65
C VAL A 42 7.78 -8.76 -6.30
N LYS A 43 8.54 -9.40 -5.41
CA LYS A 43 8.25 -10.78 -4.96
C LYS A 43 6.87 -10.92 -4.34
N HIS A 44 6.46 -9.98 -3.48
CA HIS A 44 5.12 -9.97 -2.89
C HIS A 44 4.04 -9.77 -3.94
N SER A 45 4.28 -8.91 -4.93
CA SER A 45 3.33 -8.65 -6.02
C SER A 45 3.09 -9.91 -6.85
N GLU A 46 4.13 -10.65 -7.19
CA GLU A 46 4.03 -11.92 -7.90
C GLU A 46 3.25 -12.97 -7.11
N ASN A 47 3.54 -13.12 -5.82
CA ASN A 47 2.82 -14.04 -4.95
C ASN A 47 1.34 -13.68 -4.82
N LYS A 48 1.00 -12.41 -4.67
CA LYS A 48 -0.40 -11.94 -4.61
C LYS A 48 -1.13 -12.18 -5.93
N SER A 49 -0.47 -11.93 -7.06
CA SER A 49 -1.06 -12.16 -8.39
C SER A 49 -1.40 -13.63 -8.62
N LYS A 50 -0.54 -14.56 -8.16
CA LYS A 50 -0.79 -16.01 -8.28
C LYS A 50 -1.96 -16.49 -7.42
N ASN A 51 -2.15 -15.87 -6.26
CA ASN A 51 -3.15 -16.29 -5.28
C ASN A 51 -4.51 -15.61 -5.48
N PHE A 52 -4.62 -14.64 -6.38
CA PHE A 52 -5.87 -13.93 -6.67
C PHE A 52 -6.37 -14.30 -8.05
N THR A 53 -7.33 -15.23 -8.08
CA THR A 53 -7.81 -15.87 -9.32
C THR A 53 -8.63 -14.92 -10.19
N ILE A 54 -8.81 -15.30 -11.47
CA ILE A 54 -9.64 -14.51 -12.41
C ILE A 54 -11.10 -14.45 -11.95
N GLU A 55 -11.63 -15.52 -11.38
CA GLU A 55 -12.98 -15.56 -10.83
C GLU A 55 -13.16 -14.56 -9.68
N GLN A 56 -12.18 -14.50 -8.77
CA GLN A 56 -12.18 -13.53 -7.69
C GLN A 56 -12.13 -12.09 -8.22
N ARG A 57 -11.35 -11.84 -9.27
CA ARG A 57 -11.28 -10.53 -9.95
C ARG A 57 -12.62 -10.14 -10.58
N GLN A 58 -13.28 -11.09 -11.24
CA GLN A 58 -14.59 -10.87 -11.84
C GLN A 58 -15.64 -10.53 -10.77
N ILE A 59 -15.65 -11.26 -9.65
CA ILE A 59 -16.54 -10.97 -8.51
C ILE A 59 -16.28 -9.57 -7.96
N LEU A 60 -14.99 -9.23 -7.74
CA LEU A 60 -14.60 -7.91 -7.24
C LEU A 60 -15.07 -6.78 -8.17
N VAL A 61 -14.79 -6.90 -9.47
CA VAL A 61 -15.16 -5.88 -10.46
C VAL A 61 -16.67 -5.71 -10.53
N LYS A 62 -17.43 -6.82 -10.58
CA LYS A 62 -18.89 -6.80 -10.56
C LYS A 62 -19.44 -6.13 -9.30
N SER A 63 -18.87 -6.43 -8.15
CA SER A 63 -19.25 -5.81 -6.88
C SER A 63 -19.00 -4.30 -6.88
N LEU A 64 -17.84 -3.87 -7.36
CA LEU A 64 -17.51 -2.44 -7.47
C LEU A 64 -18.44 -1.73 -8.46
N GLN A 65 -18.71 -2.31 -9.63
CA GLN A 65 -19.65 -1.75 -10.59
C GLN A 65 -21.07 -1.59 -10.00
N ASN A 66 -21.51 -2.56 -9.22
CA ASN A 66 -22.79 -2.47 -8.52
C ASN A 66 -22.80 -1.36 -7.46
N GLN A 67 -21.73 -1.22 -6.67
CA GLN A 67 -21.59 -0.15 -5.67
C GLN A 67 -21.63 1.24 -6.30
N TYR A 68 -21.06 1.38 -7.49
CA TYR A 68 -21.00 2.66 -8.21
C TYR A 68 -22.19 2.88 -9.17
N SER A 69 -23.16 1.94 -9.26
CA SER A 69 -24.25 2.01 -10.23
C SER A 69 -25.17 3.24 -10.08
N SER A 70 -25.28 3.78 -8.87
CA SER A 70 -26.10 4.98 -8.57
C SER A 70 -25.27 6.28 -8.47
N ILE A 71 -23.96 6.22 -8.77
CA ILE A 71 -23.05 7.35 -8.60
C ILE A 71 -22.44 7.67 -9.97
N ASP A 72 -22.42 8.93 -10.34
CA ASP A 72 -21.72 9.36 -11.55
C ASP A 72 -20.21 9.33 -11.30
N ILE A 73 -19.52 8.42 -11.99
CA ILE A 73 -18.08 8.21 -11.85
C ILE A 73 -17.33 8.68 -13.10
N SER A 74 -16.11 9.19 -12.89
CA SER A 74 -15.26 9.60 -14.00
C SER A 74 -14.89 8.42 -14.91
N LYS A 75 -14.63 8.69 -16.18
CA LYS A 75 -14.10 7.69 -17.14
C LYS A 75 -12.83 7.02 -16.62
N LYS A 76 -11.98 7.77 -15.89
CA LYS A 76 -10.75 7.24 -15.28
C LYS A 76 -11.07 6.22 -14.19
N THR A 77 -12.04 6.51 -13.33
CA THR A 77 -12.49 5.58 -12.28
C THR A 77 -13.03 4.29 -12.88
N SER A 78 -13.92 4.39 -13.88
CA SER A 78 -14.46 3.24 -14.59
C SER A 78 -13.34 2.39 -15.22
N LYS A 79 -12.37 3.02 -15.91
CA LYS A 79 -11.22 2.33 -16.49
C LYS A 79 -10.38 1.61 -15.42
N ASN A 80 -10.15 2.24 -14.28
CA ASN A 80 -9.39 1.64 -13.19
C ASN A 80 -10.12 0.42 -12.59
N ILE A 81 -11.44 0.47 -12.44
CA ILE A 81 -12.23 -0.68 -11.98
C ILE A 81 -12.08 -1.85 -12.97
N ILE A 82 -12.21 -1.60 -14.26
CA ILE A 82 -12.07 -2.63 -15.29
C ILE A 82 -10.65 -3.21 -15.33
N SER A 83 -9.62 -2.38 -15.11
CA SER A 83 -8.22 -2.85 -15.10
C SER A 83 -7.93 -3.90 -14.01
N LEU A 84 -8.77 -4.01 -12.98
CA LEU A 84 -8.64 -5.05 -11.95
C LEU A 84 -8.88 -6.48 -12.50
N LEU A 85 -9.46 -6.63 -13.68
CA LEU A 85 -9.59 -7.92 -14.37
C LEU A 85 -8.24 -8.46 -14.86
N ASP A 86 -7.27 -7.57 -15.12
CA ASP A 86 -5.92 -7.99 -15.53
C ASP A 86 -5.18 -8.61 -14.34
N SER A 87 -4.64 -9.81 -14.56
CA SER A 87 -3.88 -10.56 -13.53
C SER A 87 -2.63 -9.82 -13.03
N LYS A 88 -2.09 -8.90 -13.81
CA LYS A 88 -0.93 -8.08 -13.45
C LYS A 88 -1.30 -6.82 -12.68
N THR A 89 -2.58 -6.47 -12.62
CA THR A 89 -3.02 -5.30 -11.85
C THR A 89 -3.04 -5.61 -10.36
N LEU A 90 -2.37 -4.75 -9.60
CA LEU A 90 -2.30 -4.79 -8.14
C LEU A 90 -2.77 -3.46 -7.57
N CYS A 91 -3.28 -3.51 -6.34
CA CYS A 91 -3.64 -2.32 -5.58
C CYS A 91 -2.68 -2.14 -4.41
N ILE A 92 -2.20 -0.93 -4.23
CA ILE A 92 -1.50 -0.51 -3.03
C ILE A 92 -2.46 0.38 -2.25
N THR A 93 -2.68 0.06 -0.98
CA THR A 93 -3.56 0.82 -0.11
C THR A 93 -2.76 1.52 0.98
N THR A 94 -3.15 2.75 1.28
CA THR A 94 -2.69 3.45 2.47
C THR A 94 -3.90 3.99 3.22
N GLY A 95 -3.83 3.98 4.54
CA GLY A 95 -4.94 4.41 5.38
C GLY A 95 -4.59 5.61 6.25
N HIS A 96 -5.61 6.41 6.54
CA HIS A 96 -5.54 7.48 7.52
C HIS A 96 -6.92 7.70 8.14
N GLN A 97 -6.92 8.22 9.38
CA GLN A 97 -8.16 8.63 10.04
C GLN A 97 -8.74 9.86 9.34
N LEU A 98 -10.06 10.02 9.43
CA LEU A 98 -10.75 11.20 8.89
C LEU A 98 -10.21 12.47 9.56
N ASN A 99 -9.84 13.45 8.73
CA ASN A 99 -9.37 14.76 9.16
C ASN A 99 -10.00 15.86 8.32
N LEU A 100 -10.14 17.04 8.94
CA LEU A 100 -10.54 18.25 8.23
C LEU A 100 -9.36 18.82 7.43
N PHE A 101 -9.62 19.44 6.29
CA PHE A 101 -8.63 20.18 5.48
C PHE A 101 -7.36 19.38 5.15
N THR A 102 -7.51 18.27 4.44
CA THR A 102 -6.39 17.39 4.00
C THR A 102 -5.57 16.73 5.12
N GLY A 103 -5.86 17.02 6.39
CA GLY A 103 -5.19 16.40 7.52
C GLY A 103 -3.73 16.80 7.71
N PRO A 104 -3.04 16.13 8.64
CA PRO A 104 -1.64 16.40 8.92
C PRO A 104 -0.72 16.00 7.76
N LEU A 105 0.47 16.59 7.70
CA LEU A 105 1.51 16.32 6.72
C LEU A 105 1.76 14.83 6.45
N MET A 106 1.54 13.98 7.44
CA MET A 106 1.67 12.52 7.31
C MET A 106 0.75 11.91 6.24
N VAL A 107 -0.44 12.47 6.00
CA VAL A 107 -1.34 11.99 4.92
C VAL A 107 -0.70 12.23 3.57
N ILE A 108 -0.20 13.44 3.37
CA ILE A 108 0.46 13.85 2.11
C ILE A 108 1.69 12.98 1.86
N LEU A 109 2.50 12.73 2.89
CA LEU A 109 3.68 11.87 2.78
C LEU A 109 3.33 10.42 2.45
N LYS A 110 2.26 9.85 3.06
CA LYS A 110 1.78 8.50 2.75
C LYS A 110 1.30 8.39 1.31
N ILE A 111 0.53 9.38 0.81
CA ILE A 111 0.07 9.41 -0.58
C ILE A 111 1.25 9.53 -1.53
N ALA A 112 2.18 10.43 -1.27
CA ALA A 112 3.38 10.61 -2.09
C ALA A 112 4.22 9.33 -2.17
N GLN A 113 4.36 8.61 -1.06
CA GLN A 113 5.09 7.34 -1.02
C GLN A 113 4.42 6.22 -1.82
N VAL A 114 3.08 6.22 -1.91
CA VAL A 114 2.35 5.24 -2.72
C VAL A 114 2.48 5.55 -4.22
N ILE A 115 2.65 6.81 -4.59
CA ILE A 115 2.74 7.25 -6.00
C ILE A 115 4.18 7.15 -6.54
N SER A 116 5.19 7.27 -5.67
CA SER A 116 6.61 7.21 -6.05
C SER A 116 7.10 5.79 -6.34
#